data_b5be8d6db5ca5b9a31d4b34bd8bc0b96
#
_entry.id   b5be8d6db5ca5b9a31d4b34bd8bc0b96
#
_cell.length_a   1.000
_cell.length_b   1.000
_cell.length_c   1.000
_cell.angle_alpha   90.00
_cell.angle_beta   90.00
_cell.angle_gamma   90.00
#
_symmetry.space_group_name_H-M   'P 1'
#
loop_
_entity.id
_entity.type
_entity.pdbx_description
1 polymer ?
#
loop_
_entity_poly.entity_id
_entity_poly.type
_entity_poly.pdbx_seq_one_letter_code
_entity_poly.pdbx_strand_id
1 'polypeptide(L)'
;MKTVILDVRPLTNTLSDFTQAWKSKKSSSARISFQSPALLFKLLTGKRWELLNILTGAGPVTIREAARRAGRDVKGVHGDVGALLKVGILRKTEDNKIVFPFDVLRVDLVLKVA
;
A
#
# COMPACT_ATOMS: atom_id res chain seq x y z
N MET A 1 0.77 -16.88 0.63
CA MET A 1 1.42 -15.57 0.49
C MET A 1 0.50 -14.47 1.00
N LYS A 2 1.07 -13.50 1.69
CA LYS A 2 0.30 -12.34 2.13
C LYS A 2 0.18 -11.35 0.98
N THR A 3 -1.03 -11.01 0.62
CA THR A 3 -1.32 -10.08 -0.48
C THR A 3 -2.06 -8.86 0.04
N VAL A 4 -1.66 -7.68 -0.43
CA VAL A 4 -2.45 -6.46 -0.24
C VAL A 4 -3.02 -6.05 -1.58
N ILE A 5 -4.34 -5.75 -1.59
CA ILE A 5 -5.05 -5.35 -2.79
C ILE A 5 -5.48 -3.89 -2.64
N LEU A 6 -5.09 -3.07 -3.60
CA LEU A 6 -5.54 -1.68 -3.67
C LEU A 6 -6.62 -1.60 -4.74
N ASP A 7 -7.78 -1.06 -4.38
CA ASP A 7 -8.87 -0.94 -5.33
C ASP A 7 -9.62 0.37 -5.15
N VAL A 8 -10.63 0.57 -5.98
CA VAL A 8 -11.46 1.78 -5.94
C VAL A 8 -12.89 1.38 -5.65
N ARG A 9 -13.46 1.95 -4.59
CA ARG A 9 -14.83 1.70 -4.20
C ARG A 9 -15.52 3.03 -3.86
N PRO A 10 -16.43 3.48 -4.72
CA PRO A 10 -17.18 4.71 -4.42
C PRO A 10 -18.01 4.57 -3.15
N LEU A 11 -18.21 5.68 -2.45
CA LEU A 11 -18.97 5.73 -1.20
C LEU A 11 -20.40 5.21 -1.35
N THR A 12 -20.99 5.33 -2.55
CA THR A 12 -22.36 4.91 -2.81
C THR A 12 -22.60 3.42 -2.60
N ASN A 13 -21.54 2.61 -2.60
CA ASN A 13 -21.63 1.16 -2.45
C ASN A 13 -21.19 0.66 -1.08
N THR A 14 -21.07 1.55 -0.09
CA THR A 14 -20.44 1.22 1.18
C THR A 14 -21.12 0.09 1.93
N LEU A 15 -22.45 0.07 1.99
CA LEU A 15 -23.19 -0.94 2.75
C LEU A 15 -23.06 -2.32 2.11
N SER A 16 -23.20 -2.40 0.79
CA SER A 16 -23.06 -3.64 0.06
C SER A 16 -21.64 -4.20 0.19
N ASP A 17 -20.65 -3.32 0.05
CA ASP A 17 -19.24 -3.71 0.17
C ASP A 17 -18.90 -4.18 1.57
N PHE A 18 -19.45 -3.54 2.58
CA PHE A 18 -19.24 -3.95 3.97
C PHE A 18 -19.77 -5.35 4.22
N THR A 19 -20.94 -5.66 3.69
CA THR A 19 -21.56 -6.98 3.84
C THR A 19 -20.72 -8.05 3.15
N GLN A 20 -20.24 -7.77 1.94
CA GLN A 20 -19.40 -8.70 1.21
C GLN A 20 -18.04 -8.90 1.89
N ALA A 21 -17.46 -7.84 2.39
CA ALA A 21 -16.19 -7.93 3.13
C ALA A 21 -16.34 -8.78 4.38
N TRP A 22 -17.47 -8.68 5.05
CA TRP A 22 -17.77 -9.51 6.21
C TRP A 22 -17.83 -10.98 5.84
N LYS A 23 -18.48 -11.30 4.73
CA LYS A 23 -18.62 -12.68 4.26
C LYS A 23 -17.31 -13.28 3.75
N SER A 24 -16.42 -12.45 3.25
CA SER A 24 -15.14 -12.90 2.69
C SER A 24 -13.98 -12.82 3.68
N LYS A 25 -14.28 -12.76 4.95
CA LYS A 25 -13.29 -12.61 6.01
C LYS A 25 -12.30 -13.78 6.13
N LYS A 26 -12.53 -14.85 5.40
CA LYS A 26 -11.62 -16.00 5.38
C LYS A 26 -10.44 -15.83 4.44
N SER A 27 -10.40 -14.76 3.67
CA SER A 27 -9.30 -14.42 2.80
C SER A 27 -8.08 -13.96 3.60
N SER A 28 -6.90 -14.44 3.25
CA SER A 28 -5.65 -13.97 3.84
C SER A 28 -5.19 -12.64 3.26
N SER A 29 -5.98 -12.06 2.36
CA SER A 29 -5.65 -10.80 1.68
C SER A 29 -6.11 -9.60 2.48
N ALA A 30 -5.25 -8.58 2.57
CA ALA A 30 -5.63 -7.27 3.05
C ALA A 30 -6.12 -6.44 1.87
N ARG A 31 -7.07 -5.53 2.12
CA ARG A 31 -7.64 -4.70 1.07
C ARG A 31 -7.68 -3.24 1.54
N ILE A 32 -7.18 -2.37 0.69
CA ILE A 32 -7.21 -0.92 0.93
C ILE A 32 -7.97 -0.30 -0.23
N SER A 33 -9.09 0.37 0.09
CA SER A 33 -9.98 0.91 -0.94
C SER A 33 -9.90 2.43 -0.96
N PHE A 34 -9.88 2.98 -2.17
CA PHE A 34 -9.87 4.41 -2.42
C PHE A 34 -11.21 4.82 -3.03
N GLN A 35 -11.63 6.06 -2.80
CA GLN A 35 -12.91 6.54 -3.32
C GLN A 35 -12.88 6.81 -4.82
N SER A 36 -11.70 7.04 -5.38
CA SER A 36 -11.54 7.32 -6.80
C SER A 36 -10.18 6.86 -7.28
N PRO A 37 -10.04 6.60 -8.60
CA PRO A 37 -8.72 6.29 -9.16
C PRO A 37 -7.71 7.41 -8.95
N ALA A 38 -8.16 8.66 -9.00
CA ALA A 38 -7.26 9.80 -8.79
C ALA A 38 -6.61 9.76 -7.43
N LEU A 39 -7.35 9.39 -6.38
CA LEU A 39 -6.80 9.27 -5.03
C LEU A 39 -5.79 8.13 -4.94
N LEU A 40 -6.07 7.02 -5.61
CA LEU A 40 -5.13 5.89 -5.64
C LEU A 40 -3.83 6.31 -6.34
N PHE A 41 -3.91 6.98 -7.48
CA PHE A 41 -2.73 7.44 -8.22
C PHE A 41 -1.95 8.50 -7.45
N LYS A 42 -2.65 9.33 -6.69
CA LYS A 42 -2.00 10.34 -5.85
C LYS A 42 -1.16 9.70 -4.74
N LEU A 43 -1.62 8.58 -4.21
CA LEU A 43 -0.85 7.83 -3.22
C LEU A 43 0.27 7.02 -3.87
N LEU A 44 -0.07 6.22 -4.86
CA LEU A 44 0.86 5.25 -5.44
C LEU A 44 1.56 5.86 -6.66
N THR A 45 2.57 6.68 -6.39
CA THR A 45 3.40 7.28 -7.42
C THR A 45 4.46 6.29 -7.91
N GLY A 46 5.11 6.60 -9.03
CA GLY A 46 6.20 5.78 -9.53
C GLY A 46 7.33 5.60 -8.53
N LYS A 47 7.69 6.68 -7.83
CA LYS A 47 8.75 6.62 -6.81
C LYS A 47 8.36 5.74 -5.63
N ARG A 48 7.11 5.79 -5.22
CA ARG A 48 6.61 4.94 -4.13
C ARG A 48 6.51 3.49 -4.56
N TRP A 49 6.12 3.25 -5.80
CA TRP A 49 6.11 1.90 -6.38
C TRP A 49 7.51 1.29 -6.35
N GLU A 50 8.51 2.04 -6.81
CA GLU A 50 9.89 1.58 -6.79
C GLU A 50 10.39 1.31 -5.38
N LEU A 51 10.02 2.17 -4.42
CA LEU A 51 10.38 1.98 -3.03
C LEU A 51 9.79 0.68 -2.48
N LEU A 52 8.52 0.42 -2.77
CA LEU A 52 7.87 -0.82 -2.34
C LEU A 52 8.54 -2.05 -2.97
N ASN A 53 8.95 -1.93 -4.23
CA ASN A 53 9.67 -3.01 -4.90
C ASN A 53 10.98 -3.34 -4.18
N ILE A 54 11.70 -2.32 -3.75
CA ILE A 54 12.95 -2.49 -2.99
C ILE A 54 12.69 -3.14 -1.64
N LEU A 55 11.58 -2.79 -0.99
CA LEU A 55 11.26 -3.28 0.35
C LEU A 55 10.63 -4.66 0.34
N THR A 56 10.20 -5.17 -0.82
CA THR A 56 9.60 -6.50 -0.92
C THR A 56 10.63 -7.56 -0.51
N GLY A 57 10.26 -8.35 0.49
CA GLY A 57 11.13 -9.41 0.98
C GLY A 57 12.36 -8.95 1.74
N ALA A 58 12.51 -7.64 1.96
CA ALA A 58 13.70 -7.09 2.62
C ALA A 58 13.66 -7.23 4.15
N GLY A 59 12.47 -7.44 4.73
CA GLY A 59 12.30 -7.40 6.17
C GLY A 59 12.36 -5.98 6.71
N PRO A 60 12.42 -5.81 8.03
CA PRO A 60 12.50 -4.49 8.63
C PRO A 60 13.81 -3.79 8.30
N VAL A 61 13.72 -2.53 7.87
CA VAL A 61 14.89 -1.70 7.57
C VAL A 61 14.63 -0.29 8.09
N THR A 62 15.70 0.47 8.33
CA THR A 62 15.57 1.88 8.68
C THR A 62 15.22 2.68 7.42
N ILE A 63 14.64 3.88 7.62
CA ILE A 63 14.37 4.78 6.49
C ILE A 63 15.67 5.16 5.78
N ARG A 64 16.74 5.35 6.54
CA ARG A 64 18.06 5.66 5.98
C ARG A 64 18.57 4.54 5.09
N GLU A 65 18.40 3.29 5.52
CA GLU A 65 18.80 2.15 4.70
C GLU A 65 17.93 2.02 3.45
N ALA A 66 16.63 2.26 3.58
CA ALA A 66 15.73 2.27 2.42
C ALA A 66 16.15 3.33 1.40
N ALA A 67 16.51 4.52 1.88
CA ALA A 67 16.97 5.61 1.00
C ALA A 67 18.26 5.22 0.30
N ARG A 68 19.19 4.58 1.02
CA ARG A 68 20.45 4.11 0.44
C ARG A 68 20.20 3.11 -0.69
N ARG A 69 19.32 2.14 -0.45
CA ARG A 69 19.00 1.11 -1.45
C ARG A 69 18.29 1.72 -2.66
N ALA A 70 17.49 2.74 -2.44
CA ALA A 70 16.77 3.42 -3.53
C ALA A 70 17.64 4.43 -4.27
N GLY A 71 18.83 4.76 -3.75
CA GLY A 71 19.68 5.79 -4.32
C GLY A 71 19.04 7.17 -4.24
N ARG A 72 18.31 7.45 -3.17
CA ARG A 72 17.52 8.67 -3.02
C ARG A 72 17.85 9.39 -1.72
N ASP A 73 17.47 10.66 -1.67
CA ASP A 73 17.61 11.48 -0.47
C ASP A 73 16.69 10.98 0.65
N VAL A 74 17.19 10.94 1.86
CA VAL A 74 16.44 10.48 3.05
C VAL A 74 15.17 11.28 3.24
N LYS A 75 15.22 12.60 3.02
CA LYS A 75 14.05 13.47 3.21
C LYS A 75 12.90 13.07 2.29
N GLY A 76 13.18 12.80 1.00
CA GLY A 76 12.17 12.38 0.06
C GLY A 76 11.59 11.01 0.40
N VAL A 77 12.46 10.08 0.78
CA VAL A 77 12.02 8.73 1.17
C VAL A 77 11.20 8.78 2.46
N HIS A 78 11.58 9.65 3.40
CA HIS A 78 10.82 9.82 4.64
C HIS A 78 9.38 10.25 4.34
N GLY A 79 9.18 11.18 3.40
CA GLY A 79 7.85 11.61 3.00
C GLY A 79 7.04 10.48 2.36
N ASP A 80 7.66 9.70 1.48
CA ASP A 80 7.00 8.58 0.83
C ASP A 80 6.64 7.48 1.83
N VAL A 81 7.55 7.17 2.75
CA VAL A 81 7.30 6.18 3.82
C VAL A 81 6.14 6.65 4.69
N GLY A 82 6.12 7.94 5.07
CA GLY A 82 5.04 8.48 5.88
C GLY A 82 3.68 8.30 5.23
N ALA A 83 3.58 8.57 3.93
CA ALA A 83 2.32 8.39 3.19
C ALA A 83 1.90 6.92 3.15
N LEU A 84 2.84 6.01 2.93
CA LEU A 84 2.55 4.57 2.86
C LEU A 84 2.21 3.97 4.23
N LEU A 85 2.82 4.48 5.30
CA LEU A 85 2.46 4.09 6.67
C LEU A 85 1.03 4.52 7.01
N LYS A 86 0.66 5.72 6.59
CA LYS A 86 -0.63 6.30 6.91
C LYS A 86 -1.79 5.47 6.37
N VAL A 87 -1.63 4.88 5.19
CA VAL A 87 -2.69 4.05 4.59
C VAL A 87 -2.57 2.57 4.94
N GLY A 88 -1.51 2.17 5.62
CA GLY A 88 -1.35 0.79 6.09
C GLY A 88 -0.63 -0.14 5.12
N ILE A 89 -0.01 0.38 4.06
CA ILE A 89 0.79 -0.44 3.16
C ILE A 89 2.11 -0.83 3.80
N LEU A 90 2.72 0.10 4.53
CA LEU A 90 3.91 -0.18 5.33
C LEU A 90 3.53 -0.22 6.81
N ARG A 91 4.35 -0.87 7.60
CA ARG A 91 4.22 -0.90 9.06
C ARG A 91 5.52 -0.46 9.70
N LYS A 92 5.38 0.14 10.87
CA LYS A 92 6.52 0.53 11.69
C LYS A 92 6.73 -0.52 12.78
N THR A 93 7.98 -0.93 12.99
CA THR A 93 8.32 -1.91 14.01
C THR A 93 8.61 -1.22 15.35
N GLU A 94 8.72 -2.01 16.41
CA GLU A 94 9.01 -1.50 17.75
C GLU A 94 10.37 -0.81 17.84
N ASP A 95 11.34 -1.26 17.06
CA ASP A 95 12.68 -0.67 17.04
C ASP A 95 12.82 0.42 15.97
N ASN A 96 11.70 1.04 15.60
CA ASN A 96 11.63 2.21 14.72
C ASN A 96 12.12 1.95 13.30
N LYS A 97 11.95 0.72 12.83
CA LYS A 97 12.18 0.35 11.43
C LYS A 97 10.88 0.29 10.68
N ILE A 98 10.96 0.22 9.36
CA ILE A 98 9.79 0.06 8.51
C ILE A 98 9.85 -1.29 7.80
N VAL A 99 8.69 -1.84 7.51
CA VAL A 99 8.60 -3.13 6.82
C VAL A 99 7.39 -3.12 5.89
N PHE A 100 7.57 -3.73 4.72
CA PHE A 100 6.46 -4.07 3.84
C PHE A 100 6.06 -5.51 4.17
N PRO A 101 4.97 -5.71 4.95
CA PRO A 101 4.67 -7.02 5.51
C PRO A 101 3.96 -7.97 4.54
N PHE A 102 3.86 -7.60 3.27
CA PHE A 102 3.17 -8.38 2.25
C PHE A 102 4.16 -8.94 1.25
N ASP A 103 3.79 -10.06 0.64
CA ASP A 103 4.57 -10.68 -0.42
C ASP A 103 4.16 -10.17 -1.80
N VAL A 104 2.90 -9.76 -1.93
CA VAL A 104 2.32 -9.32 -3.20
C VAL A 104 1.51 -8.04 -2.97
N LEU A 105 1.67 -7.09 -3.86
CA LEU A 105 0.78 -5.93 -3.94
C LEU A 105 0.09 -5.98 -5.29
N ARG A 106 -1.24 -6.00 -5.25
CA ARG A 106 -2.07 -6.05 -6.44
C ARG A 106 -2.90 -4.78 -6.53
N VAL A 107 -2.99 -4.20 -7.72
CA VAL A 107 -3.82 -3.02 -7.97
C VAL A 107 -4.95 -3.43 -8.89
N ASP A 108 -6.19 -3.29 -8.41
CA ASP A 108 -7.38 -3.61 -9.18
C ASP A 108 -8.04 -2.32 -9.63
N LEU A 109 -7.92 -2.02 -10.89
CA LEU A 109 -8.57 -0.86 -11.52
C LEU A 109 -9.33 -1.33 -12.75
N VAL A 110 -10.54 -0.80 -12.90
CA VAL A 110 -11.37 -1.12 -14.06
C VAL A 110 -11.79 0.17 -14.73
N LEU A 111 -11.53 0.27 -16.02
CA LEU A 111 -12.03 1.36 -16.86
C LEU A 111 -13.11 0.78 -17.76
N LYS A 112 -14.34 1.27 -17.57
CA LYS A 112 -15.49 0.78 -18.34
C LYS A 112 -15.96 1.83 -19.32
N VAL A 113 -16.38 1.36 -20.48
CA VAL A 113 -17.12 2.21 -21.43
C VAL A 113 -18.51 2.46 -20.84
N ALA A 114 -18.90 3.73 -20.80
CA ALA A 114 -20.19 4.13 -20.24
C ALA A 114 -21.36 3.65 -21.11
#